data_b30f11692136298fcb56ea2507a4692c
#
_entry.id   b30f11692136298fcb56ea2507a4692c
#
_cell.length_a   1.000
_cell.length_b   1.000
_cell.length_c   1.000
_cell.angle_alpha   90.00
_cell.angle_beta   90.00
_cell.angle_gamma   90.00
#
_symmetry.space_group_name_H-M   'P 1'
#
loop_
_entity.id
_entity.type
_entity.pdbx_description
1 polymer ?
#
loop_
_entity_poly.entity_id
_entity_poly.type
_entity_poly.pdbx_seq_one_letter_code
_entity_poly.pdbx_strand_id
1 'polypeptide(L)'
;GYANACGLAAAAPLTLELQNAFDEAILQAWKDSSVPPVLLKQMIRYESQFWPGRWGEYHYGLGHMTYFGAHTTLYWRPALYQDICSLSGNCKGEIDYDEIMYFLNLMDAYCPTCENKIDMAKAQKSVSYLAEALYAHCEQTTRIISNAAEIWPTAVVDYPTLWKLTLMNYNVGPNCVFTSLSDAYDFAQSQVSWWDISYFTGDTQCQRGIYYANQITEKFYDFLPD
;
A
#
# COMPACT_ATOMS: atom_id res chain seq x y z
N GLY A 1 -2.70 25.79 2.50
CA GLY A 1 -1.51 26.62 2.30
C GLY A 1 -0.24 25.78 2.31
N TYR A 2 0.76 26.19 1.59
CA TYR A 2 2.07 25.48 1.59
C TYR A 2 2.93 26.01 2.74
N ALA A 3 3.69 25.12 3.38
CA ALA A 3 4.66 25.52 4.37
C ALA A 3 5.79 26.35 3.71
N ASN A 4 6.15 27.48 4.32
CA ASN A 4 7.31 28.24 3.88
C ASN A 4 8.61 27.63 4.45
N ALA A 5 9.77 28.12 4.00
CA ALA A 5 11.08 27.59 4.42
C ALA A 5 11.30 27.62 5.94
N CYS A 6 10.80 28.64 6.64
CA CYS A 6 10.89 28.73 8.10
C CYS A 6 10.00 27.68 8.78
N GLY A 7 8.78 27.47 8.26
CA GLY A 7 7.88 26.44 8.77
C GLY A 7 8.44 25.03 8.55
N LEU A 8 9.06 24.77 7.41
CA LEU A 8 9.73 23.49 7.12
C LEU A 8 10.92 23.26 8.08
N ALA A 9 11.76 24.29 8.29
CA ALA A 9 12.88 24.21 9.21
C ALA A 9 12.42 23.98 10.66
N ALA A 10 11.34 24.63 11.10
CA ALA A 10 10.77 24.44 12.43
C ALA A 10 10.14 23.05 12.63
N ALA A 11 9.57 22.45 11.59
CA ALA A 11 8.96 21.12 11.63
C ALA A 11 9.98 19.98 11.49
N ALA A 12 11.19 20.26 10.99
CA ALA A 12 12.18 19.23 10.66
C ALA A 12 12.51 18.26 11.81
N PRO A 13 12.70 18.70 13.10
CA PRO A 13 12.99 17.80 14.19
C PRO A 13 11.87 16.78 14.43
N LEU A 14 10.62 17.22 14.46
CA LEU A 14 9.46 16.35 14.65
C LEU A 14 9.25 15.41 13.47
N THR A 15 9.47 15.89 12.25
CA THR A 15 9.36 15.08 11.03
C THR A 15 10.39 13.95 11.03
N LEU A 16 11.64 14.21 11.46
CA LEU A 16 12.68 13.20 11.59
C LEU A 16 12.36 12.18 12.69
N GLU A 17 11.82 12.63 13.80
CA GLU A 17 11.36 11.77 14.88
C GLU A 17 10.27 10.81 14.40
N LEU A 18 9.23 11.32 13.75
CA LEU A 18 8.15 10.51 13.19
C LEU A 18 8.66 9.55 12.09
N GLN A 19 9.58 10.00 11.23
CA GLN A 19 10.16 9.15 10.19
C GLN A 19 10.85 7.92 10.75
N ASN A 20 11.48 8.01 11.92
CA ASN A 20 12.21 6.92 12.55
C ASN A 20 11.36 6.13 13.56
N ALA A 21 10.28 6.72 14.06
CA ALA A 21 9.42 6.10 15.07
C ALA A 21 8.72 4.81 14.59
N PHE A 22 8.68 4.57 13.28
CA PHE A 22 8.03 3.39 12.69
C PHE A 22 9.01 2.30 12.25
N ASP A 23 10.33 2.49 12.37
CA ASP A 23 11.32 1.55 11.82
C ASP A 23 11.21 0.15 12.41
N GLU A 24 11.04 0.03 13.72
CA GLU A 24 10.83 -1.27 14.38
C GLU A 24 9.53 -1.94 13.94
N ALA A 25 8.44 -1.17 13.84
CA ALA A 25 7.15 -1.68 13.38
C ALA A 25 7.22 -2.13 11.90
N ILE A 26 7.95 -1.41 11.05
CA ILE A 26 8.18 -1.77 9.65
C ILE A 26 8.99 -3.07 9.55
N LEU A 27 10.06 -3.22 10.34
CA LEU A 27 10.86 -4.45 10.37
C LEU A 27 10.07 -5.65 10.91
N GLN A 28 9.20 -5.42 11.90
CA GLN A 28 8.31 -6.47 12.39
C GLN A 28 7.27 -6.86 11.32
N ALA A 29 6.63 -5.88 10.69
CA ALA A 29 5.67 -6.11 9.62
C ALA A 29 6.28 -6.88 8.43
N TRP A 30 7.55 -6.61 8.09
CA TRP A 30 8.29 -7.40 7.09
C TRP A 30 8.44 -8.87 7.51
N LYS A 31 8.82 -9.14 8.76
CA LYS A 31 8.97 -10.52 9.26
C LYS A 31 7.65 -11.29 9.19
N ASP A 32 6.54 -10.62 9.45
CA ASP A 32 5.21 -11.22 9.52
C ASP A 32 4.56 -11.39 8.14
N SER A 33 4.81 -10.47 7.20
CA SER A 33 4.16 -10.40 5.89
C SER A 33 5.06 -10.64 4.68
N SER A 34 6.39 -10.61 4.86
CA SER A 34 7.39 -10.61 3.78
C SER A 34 7.30 -9.39 2.83
N VAL A 35 6.54 -8.36 3.15
CA VAL A 35 6.52 -7.09 2.39
C VAL A 35 7.85 -6.38 2.60
N PRO A 36 8.59 -5.98 1.52
CA PRO A 36 9.90 -5.36 1.67
C PRO A 36 9.87 -4.11 2.56
N PRO A 37 10.73 -4.00 3.59
CA PRO A 37 10.67 -2.90 4.56
C PRO A 37 10.94 -1.54 3.91
N VAL A 38 11.82 -1.49 2.92
CA VAL A 38 12.11 -0.25 2.17
C VAL A 38 10.88 0.18 1.38
N LEU A 39 10.18 -0.76 0.73
CA LEU A 39 8.95 -0.47 0.01
C LEU A 39 7.88 0.11 0.94
N LEU A 40 7.68 -0.52 2.09
CA LEU A 40 6.70 -0.08 3.09
C LEU A 40 7.05 1.33 3.62
N LYS A 41 8.32 1.59 3.92
CA LYS A 41 8.78 2.90 4.39
C LYS A 41 8.61 4.00 3.34
N GLN A 42 8.95 3.72 2.08
CA GLN A 42 8.80 4.67 0.99
C GLN A 42 7.32 4.96 0.68
N MET A 43 6.46 3.95 0.79
CA MET A 43 5.02 4.13 0.65
C MET A 43 4.46 5.03 1.76
N ILE A 44 4.79 4.79 3.02
CA ILE A 44 4.39 5.63 4.16
C ILE A 44 4.87 7.09 3.94
N ARG A 45 6.11 7.26 3.49
CA ARG A 45 6.66 8.59 3.17
C ARG A 45 5.87 9.28 2.06
N TYR A 46 5.52 8.56 1.01
CA TYR A 46 4.82 9.12 -0.15
C TYR A 46 3.37 9.48 0.17
N GLU A 47 2.65 8.55 0.80
CA GLU A 47 1.24 8.71 1.12
C GLU A 47 1.00 9.78 2.19
N SER A 48 1.57 9.61 3.37
CA SER A 48 1.22 10.39 4.56
C SER A 48 2.34 11.28 5.10
N GLN A 49 3.56 11.21 4.54
CA GLN A 49 4.74 11.85 5.13
C GLN A 49 4.91 11.46 6.61
N PHE A 50 4.64 10.20 6.93
CA PHE A 50 4.64 9.62 8.27
C PHE A 50 3.56 10.16 9.23
N TRP A 51 2.57 10.90 8.73
CA TRP A 51 1.43 11.31 9.53
C TRP A 51 0.42 10.15 9.65
N PRO A 52 0.15 9.61 10.87
CA PRO A 52 -0.65 8.41 11.03
C PRO A 52 -2.14 8.69 11.25
N GLY A 53 -2.56 9.94 11.11
CA GLY A 53 -3.94 10.34 11.28
C GLY A 53 -4.77 10.23 10.02
N ARG A 54 -6.00 10.71 10.10
CA ARG A 54 -6.94 10.77 8.99
C ARG A 54 -6.62 11.97 8.08
N TRP A 55 -6.67 11.76 6.77
CA TRP A 55 -6.56 12.82 5.78
C TRP A 55 -7.89 13.02 5.05
N GLY A 56 -8.50 14.17 5.27
CA GLY A 56 -9.84 14.44 4.76
C GLY A 56 -10.89 13.47 5.33
N GLU A 57 -11.88 13.11 4.53
CA GLU A 57 -13.00 12.27 4.97
C GLU A 57 -12.79 10.77 4.67
N TYR A 58 -11.90 10.44 3.74
CA TYR A 58 -11.88 9.12 3.09
C TYR A 58 -10.52 8.41 3.12
N HIS A 59 -9.48 9.01 3.73
CA HIS A 59 -8.13 8.45 3.75
C HIS A 59 -7.65 8.27 5.18
N TYR A 60 -7.23 7.06 5.55
CA TYR A 60 -6.94 6.66 6.91
C TYR A 60 -5.52 6.15 7.08
N GLY A 61 -4.85 6.62 8.13
CA GLY A 61 -3.56 6.12 8.57
C GLY A 61 -2.40 6.38 7.60
N LEU A 62 -1.31 5.67 7.85
CA LEU A 62 -0.03 5.87 7.18
C LEU A 62 -0.03 5.62 5.66
N GLY A 63 -0.94 4.79 5.17
CA GLY A 63 -1.06 4.45 3.75
C GLY A 63 -2.21 5.15 3.03
N HIS A 64 -2.88 6.12 3.66
CA HIS A 64 -4.08 6.75 3.10
C HIS A 64 -5.14 5.74 2.63
N MET A 65 -5.32 4.68 3.46
CA MET A 65 -6.28 3.61 3.16
C MET A 65 -7.67 4.17 2.89
N THR A 66 -8.26 3.75 1.78
CA THR A 66 -9.65 4.08 1.42
C THR A 66 -10.60 2.95 1.79
N TYR A 67 -11.91 3.21 1.69
CA TYR A 67 -12.95 2.19 1.86
C TYR A 67 -12.73 0.97 0.94
N PHE A 68 -12.46 1.21 -0.33
CA PHE A 68 -12.23 0.12 -1.30
C PHE A 68 -10.91 -0.63 -1.05
N GLY A 69 -9.86 0.08 -0.64
CA GLY A 69 -8.60 -0.56 -0.23
C GLY A 69 -8.77 -1.45 0.99
N ALA A 70 -9.52 -0.98 1.99
CA ALA A 70 -9.85 -1.77 3.18
C ALA A 70 -10.70 -3.00 2.83
N HIS A 71 -11.73 -2.85 1.99
CA HIS A 71 -12.53 -3.98 1.51
C HIS A 71 -11.65 -5.01 0.79
N THR A 72 -10.81 -4.57 -0.15
CA THR A 72 -9.87 -5.47 -0.85
C THR A 72 -8.95 -6.19 0.13
N THR A 73 -8.42 -5.47 1.13
CA THR A 73 -7.56 -6.05 2.15
C THR A 73 -8.28 -7.17 2.91
N LEU A 74 -9.45 -6.91 3.44
CA LEU A 74 -10.22 -7.90 4.21
C LEU A 74 -10.64 -9.10 3.34
N TYR A 75 -10.97 -8.87 2.08
CA TYR A 75 -11.36 -9.91 1.14
C TYR A 75 -10.22 -10.88 0.82
N TRP A 76 -9.02 -10.35 0.58
CA TRP A 76 -7.85 -11.15 0.23
C TRP A 76 -7.07 -11.66 1.46
N ARG A 77 -7.41 -11.19 2.66
CA ARG A 77 -6.79 -11.62 3.93
C ARG A 77 -7.85 -12.19 4.89
N PRO A 78 -8.34 -13.43 4.65
CA PRO A 78 -9.40 -14.01 5.47
C PRO A 78 -9.07 -14.13 6.96
N ALA A 79 -7.80 -14.38 7.32
CA ALA A 79 -7.37 -14.43 8.70
C ALA A 79 -7.50 -13.05 9.38
N LEU A 80 -7.04 -11.98 8.71
CA LEU A 80 -7.22 -10.62 9.19
C LEU A 80 -8.71 -10.26 9.30
N TYR A 81 -9.53 -10.66 8.32
CA TYR A 81 -10.98 -10.45 8.40
C TYR A 81 -11.58 -11.10 9.64
N GLN A 82 -11.22 -12.34 9.97
CA GLN A 82 -11.71 -13.02 11.17
C GLN A 82 -11.31 -12.28 12.47
N ASP A 83 -10.09 -11.76 12.53
CA ASP A 83 -9.64 -10.97 13.68
C ASP A 83 -10.43 -9.66 13.80
N ILE A 84 -10.59 -8.91 12.70
CA ILE A 84 -11.34 -7.64 12.67
C ILE A 84 -12.81 -7.87 13.01
N CYS A 85 -13.43 -8.87 12.40
CA CYS A 85 -14.79 -9.29 12.65
C CYS A 85 -15.02 -9.64 14.13
N SER A 86 -14.11 -10.43 14.73
CA SER A 86 -14.20 -10.80 16.14
C SER A 86 -14.09 -9.59 17.07
N LEU A 87 -13.24 -8.61 16.73
CA LEU A 87 -13.07 -7.38 17.50
C LEU A 87 -14.25 -6.43 17.35
N SER A 88 -14.87 -6.34 16.18
CA SER A 88 -16.05 -5.52 15.94
C SER A 88 -17.33 -6.08 16.58
N GLY A 89 -17.33 -7.38 16.88
CA GLY A 89 -18.50 -8.09 17.43
C GLY A 89 -19.62 -8.35 16.41
N ASN A 90 -19.35 -8.20 15.11
CA ASN A 90 -20.34 -8.26 14.03
C ASN A 90 -19.94 -9.19 12.90
N CYS A 91 -19.69 -10.47 13.23
CA CYS A 91 -19.29 -11.49 12.25
C CYS A 91 -20.50 -12.10 11.53
N LYS A 92 -20.92 -11.52 10.41
CA LYS A 92 -22.04 -12.03 9.60
C LYS A 92 -21.62 -12.94 8.44
N GLY A 93 -20.33 -13.15 8.23
CA GLY A 93 -19.79 -13.99 7.16
C GLY A 93 -19.60 -13.27 5.81
N GLU A 94 -20.09 -12.05 5.69
CA GLU A 94 -19.85 -11.14 4.55
C GLU A 94 -19.19 -9.87 5.07
N ILE A 95 -18.27 -9.32 4.29
CA ILE A 95 -17.59 -8.05 4.63
C ILE A 95 -18.60 -6.92 4.39
N ASP A 96 -19.07 -6.30 5.45
CA ASP A 96 -20.02 -5.21 5.38
C ASP A 96 -19.40 -3.84 5.69
N TYR A 97 -20.20 -2.79 5.63
CA TYR A 97 -19.75 -1.42 5.86
C TYR A 97 -19.18 -1.22 7.26
N ASP A 98 -19.81 -1.81 8.29
CA ASP A 98 -19.42 -1.58 9.68
C ASP A 98 -18.05 -2.20 9.98
N GLU A 99 -17.75 -3.37 9.43
CA GLU A 99 -16.46 -4.04 9.57
C GLU A 99 -15.35 -3.27 8.84
N ILE A 100 -15.63 -2.78 7.62
CA ILE A 100 -14.69 -1.96 6.86
C ILE A 100 -14.38 -0.66 7.63
N MET A 101 -15.40 0.02 8.12
CA MET A 101 -15.24 1.26 8.89
C MET A 101 -14.55 1.01 10.22
N TYR A 102 -14.79 -0.12 10.87
CA TYR A 102 -14.06 -0.52 12.07
C TYR A 102 -12.58 -0.70 11.76
N PHE A 103 -12.24 -1.42 10.69
CA PHE A 103 -10.86 -1.62 10.25
C PHE A 103 -10.16 -0.28 9.92
N LEU A 104 -10.81 0.61 9.18
CA LEU A 104 -10.29 1.95 8.86
C LEU A 104 -10.03 2.77 10.13
N ASN A 105 -10.94 2.71 11.10
CA ASN A 105 -10.76 3.41 12.37
C ASN A 105 -9.59 2.86 13.20
N LEU A 106 -9.22 1.59 13.04
CA LEU A 106 -7.99 1.04 13.68
C LEU A 106 -6.72 1.65 13.09
N MET A 107 -6.77 2.16 11.87
CA MET A 107 -5.62 2.79 11.21
C MET A 107 -5.50 4.29 11.50
N ASP A 108 -6.55 4.94 11.97
CA ASP A 108 -6.56 6.37 12.33
C ASP A 108 -6.01 6.57 13.73
N ALA A 109 -4.76 6.98 13.85
CA ALA A 109 -4.08 7.20 15.12
C ALA A 109 -4.20 8.66 15.64
N TYR A 110 -5.09 9.47 15.08
CA TYR A 110 -5.32 10.80 15.62
C TYR A 110 -5.90 10.73 17.04
N CYS A 111 -5.27 11.45 17.97
CA CYS A 111 -5.65 11.48 19.38
C CYS A 111 -5.56 12.92 19.91
N PRO A 112 -6.69 13.65 20.07
CA PRO A 112 -6.67 15.08 20.47
C PRO A 112 -6.01 15.35 21.82
N THR A 113 -5.97 14.37 22.70
CA THR A 113 -5.44 14.48 24.08
C THR A 113 -4.03 13.93 24.25
N CYS A 114 -3.51 13.21 23.23
CA CYS A 114 -2.17 12.64 23.24
C CYS A 114 -1.11 13.71 22.91
N GLU A 115 0.14 13.39 23.24
CA GLU A 115 1.30 14.17 22.80
C GLU A 115 1.38 14.20 21.27
N ASN A 116 1.71 15.35 20.70
CA ASN A 116 1.72 15.59 19.25
C ASN A 116 0.41 15.20 18.52
N LYS A 117 -0.70 15.02 19.25
CA LYS A 117 -2.00 14.57 18.72
C LYS A 117 -1.97 13.18 18.08
N ILE A 118 -1.03 12.34 18.50
CA ILE A 118 -0.83 11.00 17.95
C ILE A 118 -0.90 9.95 19.07
N ASP A 119 -1.72 8.92 18.88
CA ASP A 119 -1.61 7.65 19.59
C ASP A 119 -0.54 6.79 18.92
N MET A 120 0.69 6.83 19.47
CA MET A 120 1.84 6.13 18.86
C MET A 120 1.69 4.62 18.86
N ALA A 121 1.03 4.02 19.86
CA ALA A 121 0.80 2.58 19.90
C ALA A 121 -0.14 2.17 18.75
N LYS A 122 -1.20 2.93 18.54
CA LYS A 122 -2.12 2.74 17.41
C LYS A 122 -1.45 3.00 16.06
N ALA A 123 -0.61 4.05 15.96
CA ALA A 123 0.16 4.36 14.77
C ALA A 123 1.12 3.23 14.38
N GLN A 124 1.87 2.67 15.34
CA GLN A 124 2.75 1.52 15.11
C GLN A 124 1.96 0.28 14.67
N LYS A 125 0.80 0.02 15.28
CA LYS A 125 -0.10 -1.06 14.87
C LYS A 125 -0.62 -0.88 13.44
N SER A 126 -0.88 0.35 13.01
CA SER A 126 -1.34 0.64 11.64
C SER A 126 -0.32 0.31 10.56
N VAL A 127 0.98 0.23 10.89
CA VAL A 127 2.02 -0.27 9.98
C VAL A 127 1.76 -1.73 9.59
N SER A 128 1.39 -2.59 10.55
CA SER A 128 1.08 -3.99 10.26
C SER A 128 -0.16 -4.11 9.36
N TYR A 129 -1.17 -3.29 9.56
CA TYR A 129 -2.36 -3.27 8.71
C TYR A 129 -2.06 -2.79 7.28
N LEU A 130 -1.15 -1.83 7.13
CA LEU A 130 -0.68 -1.40 5.80
C LEU A 130 0.11 -2.50 5.09
N ALA A 131 0.95 -3.23 5.82
CA ALA A 131 1.65 -4.39 5.27
C ALA A 131 0.69 -5.50 4.82
N GLU A 132 -0.34 -5.79 5.62
CA GLU A 132 -1.42 -6.72 5.24
C GLU A 132 -2.16 -6.25 3.97
N ALA A 133 -2.39 -4.94 3.85
CA ALA A 133 -3.01 -4.38 2.65
C ALA A 133 -2.12 -4.54 1.40
N LEU A 134 -0.83 -4.25 1.51
CA LEU A 134 0.10 -4.48 0.40
C LEU A 134 0.20 -5.96 0.03
N TYR A 135 0.20 -6.84 1.01
CA TYR A 135 0.19 -8.27 0.76
C TYR A 135 -1.10 -8.72 0.05
N ALA A 136 -2.26 -8.22 0.48
CA ALA A 136 -3.55 -8.47 -0.16
C ALA A 136 -3.56 -8.04 -1.64
N HIS A 137 -3.05 -6.82 -1.91
CA HIS A 137 -2.91 -6.33 -3.28
C HIS A 137 -1.88 -7.13 -4.10
N CYS A 138 -0.83 -7.67 -3.47
CA CYS A 138 0.13 -8.56 -4.11
C CYS A 138 -0.54 -9.90 -4.51
N GLU A 139 -1.32 -10.51 -3.62
CA GLU A 139 -2.09 -11.72 -3.93
C GLU A 139 -3.09 -11.48 -5.07
N GLN A 140 -3.84 -10.38 -5.02
CA GLN A 140 -4.74 -9.99 -6.12
C GLN A 140 -3.99 -9.77 -7.43
N THR A 141 -2.86 -9.06 -7.39
CA THR A 141 -2.00 -8.82 -8.57
C THR A 141 -1.47 -10.12 -9.15
N THR A 142 -1.00 -11.05 -8.31
CA THR A 142 -0.56 -12.38 -8.70
C THR A 142 -1.67 -13.14 -9.43
N ARG A 143 -2.90 -13.05 -8.93
CA ARG A 143 -4.07 -13.66 -9.58
C ARG A 143 -4.39 -13.01 -10.93
N ILE A 144 -4.27 -11.69 -11.03
CA ILE A 144 -4.46 -10.95 -12.28
C ILE A 144 -3.43 -11.42 -13.34
N ILE A 145 -2.14 -11.52 -12.95
CA ILE A 145 -1.08 -11.98 -13.84
C ILE A 145 -1.37 -13.39 -14.34
N SER A 146 -1.74 -14.32 -13.44
CA SER A 146 -2.10 -15.70 -13.83
C SER A 146 -3.29 -15.75 -14.78
N ASN A 147 -4.29 -14.91 -14.57
CA ASN A 147 -5.48 -14.88 -15.42
C ASN A 147 -5.21 -14.26 -16.80
N ALA A 148 -4.34 -13.24 -16.88
CA ALA A 148 -4.01 -12.58 -18.14
C ALA A 148 -3.13 -13.43 -19.05
N ALA A 149 -2.18 -14.17 -18.47
CA ALA A 149 -1.19 -14.93 -19.21
C ALA A 149 -1.45 -16.46 -19.26
N GLU A 150 -2.38 -16.97 -18.46
CA GLU A 150 -2.70 -18.39 -18.27
C GLU A 150 -1.51 -19.28 -17.84
N ILE A 151 -0.46 -18.65 -17.27
CA ILE A 151 0.74 -19.30 -16.74
C ILE A 151 1.13 -18.77 -15.35
N TRP A 152 2.19 -19.32 -14.77
CA TRP A 152 2.66 -18.91 -13.45
C TRP A 152 3.18 -17.47 -13.47
N PRO A 153 2.85 -16.62 -12.48
CA PRO A 153 3.25 -15.22 -12.43
C PRO A 153 4.76 -14.99 -12.55
N THR A 154 5.57 -15.87 -11.96
CA THR A 154 7.04 -15.80 -12.02
C THR A 154 7.61 -16.05 -13.40
N ALA A 155 6.85 -16.63 -14.31
CA ALA A 155 7.21 -16.78 -15.73
C ALA A 155 6.86 -15.53 -16.54
N VAL A 156 5.95 -14.68 -16.03
CA VAL A 156 5.46 -13.47 -16.72
C VAL A 156 6.23 -12.24 -16.31
N VAL A 157 6.46 -12.03 -14.99
CA VAL A 157 7.13 -10.84 -14.47
C VAL A 157 8.19 -11.22 -13.43
N ASP A 158 9.20 -10.39 -13.31
CA ASP A 158 10.19 -10.49 -12.24
C ASP A 158 9.67 -9.92 -10.90
N TYR A 159 10.40 -10.15 -9.82
CA TYR A 159 10.03 -9.71 -8.49
C TYR A 159 9.87 -8.18 -8.35
N PRO A 160 10.78 -7.33 -8.88
CA PRO A 160 10.59 -5.89 -8.89
C PRO A 160 9.33 -5.43 -9.64
N THR A 161 9.06 -6.03 -10.80
CA THR A 161 7.86 -5.72 -11.61
C THR A 161 6.58 -6.13 -10.88
N LEU A 162 6.58 -7.26 -10.16
CA LEU A 162 5.44 -7.68 -9.34
C LEU A 162 5.11 -6.63 -8.27
N TRP A 163 6.12 -6.09 -7.56
CA TRP A 163 5.86 -5.05 -6.56
C TRP A 163 5.41 -3.73 -7.17
N LYS A 164 5.90 -3.35 -8.33
CA LYS A 164 5.40 -2.16 -9.05
C LYS A 164 3.95 -2.32 -9.49
N LEU A 165 3.58 -3.49 -10.00
CA LEU A 165 2.17 -3.82 -10.31
C LEU A 165 1.30 -3.84 -9.05
N THR A 166 1.81 -4.32 -7.92
CA THR A 166 1.13 -4.29 -6.63
C THR A 166 0.85 -2.86 -6.18
N LEU A 167 1.82 -1.97 -6.29
CA LEU A 167 1.66 -0.53 -6.00
C LEU A 167 0.67 0.14 -6.96
N MET A 168 0.74 -0.19 -8.25
CA MET A 168 -0.23 0.26 -9.24
C MET A 168 -1.64 -0.19 -8.88
N ASN A 169 -1.80 -1.46 -8.50
CA ASN A 169 -3.08 -2.01 -8.03
C ASN A 169 -3.62 -1.26 -6.80
N TYR A 170 -2.77 -1.00 -5.82
CA TYR A 170 -3.13 -0.24 -4.62
C TYR A 170 -3.66 1.17 -4.96
N ASN A 171 -3.02 1.86 -5.88
CA ASN A 171 -3.32 3.27 -6.21
C ASN A 171 -4.51 3.44 -7.17
N VAL A 172 -4.55 2.66 -8.27
CA VAL A 172 -5.53 2.84 -9.36
C VAL A 172 -6.44 1.63 -9.58
N GLY A 173 -6.23 0.55 -8.83
CA GLY A 173 -7.08 -0.63 -8.81
C GLY A 173 -6.75 -1.70 -9.85
N PRO A 174 -7.41 -2.88 -9.72
CA PRO A 174 -7.07 -4.09 -10.45
C PRO A 174 -7.31 -4.00 -11.97
N ASN A 175 -8.28 -3.20 -12.41
CA ASN A 175 -8.59 -3.07 -13.84
C ASN A 175 -7.42 -2.45 -14.62
N CYS A 176 -6.76 -1.44 -14.05
CA CYS A 176 -5.58 -0.83 -14.66
C CYS A 176 -4.43 -1.83 -14.78
N VAL A 177 -4.21 -2.65 -13.74
CA VAL A 177 -3.19 -3.70 -13.78
C VAL A 177 -3.49 -4.72 -14.87
N PHE A 178 -4.74 -5.22 -14.92
CA PHE A 178 -5.16 -6.21 -15.90
C PHE A 178 -4.97 -5.70 -17.34
N THR A 179 -5.49 -4.52 -17.65
CA THR A 179 -5.44 -3.96 -19.01
C THR A 179 -3.99 -3.73 -19.44
N SER A 180 -3.20 -3.01 -18.62
CA SER A 180 -1.81 -2.69 -18.96
C SER A 180 -0.92 -3.91 -19.11
N LEU A 181 -1.14 -4.93 -18.25
CA LEU A 181 -0.40 -6.19 -18.33
C LEU A 181 -0.80 -7.01 -19.57
N SER A 182 -2.11 -7.11 -19.86
CA SER A 182 -2.60 -7.87 -21.01
C SER A 182 -2.05 -7.29 -22.32
N ASP A 183 -2.13 -5.97 -22.50
CA ASP A 183 -1.61 -5.29 -23.69
C ASP A 183 -0.08 -5.52 -23.84
N ALA A 184 0.67 -5.43 -22.76
CA ALA A 184 2.11 -5.69 -22.76
C ALA A 184 2.45 -7.16 -23.03
N TYR A 185 1.70 -8.10 -22.45
CA TYR A 185 1.90 -9.54 -22.63
C TYR A 185 1.54 -10.00 -24.03
N ASP A 186 0.45 -9.50 -24.61
CA ASP A 186 0.03 -9.79 -26.00
C ASP A 186 1.10 -9.36 -27.01
N PHE A 187 1.83 -8.29 -26.71
CA PHE A 187 2.95 -7.84 -27.53
C PHE A 187 4.21 -8.69 -27.31
N ALA A 188 4.61 -8.89 -26.07
CA ALA A 188 5.88 -9.55 -25.72
C ALA A 188 5.84 -11.07 -25.95
N GLN A 189 4.67 -11.72 -25.78
CA GLN A 189 4.45 -13.17 -25.86
C GLN A 189 5.43 -13.99 -24.98
N SER A 190 5.97 -13.34 -23.91
CA SER A 190 6.99 -13.89 -23.02
C SER A 190 7.03 -13.11 -21.73
N GLN A 191 8.15 -13.11 -21.01
CA GLN A 191 8.34 -12.29 -19.82
C GLN A 191 8.21 -10.80 -20.14
N VAL A 192 7.40 -10.10 -19.33
CA VAL A 192 7.06 -8.69 -19.47
C VAL A 192 7.85 -7.88 -18.46
N SER A 193 8.54 -6.86 -18.93
CA SER A 193 9.25 -5.90 -18.07
C SER A 193 8.33 -4.76 -17.61
N TRP A 194 8.75 -4.04 -16.56
CA TRP A 194 8.06 -2.82 -16.16
C TRP A 194 8.05 -1.74 -17.25
N TRP A 195 9.07 -1.73 -18.12
CA TRP A 195 9.12 -0.83 -19.26
C TRP A 195 8.00 -1.13 -20.26
N ASP A 196 7.80 -2.41 -20.60
CA ASP A 196 6.73 -2.83 -21.51
C ASP A 196 5.36 -2.41 -20.97
N ILE A 197 5.09 -2.71 -19.68
CA ILE A 197 3.84 -2.33 -19.03
C ILE A 197 3.63 -0.82 -19.10
N SER A 198 4.66 -0.03 -18.78
CA SER A 198 4.59 1.44 -18.79
C SER A 198 4.34 1.99 -20.19
N TYR A 199 4.92 1.35 -21.21
CA TYR A 199 4.77 1.76 -22.61
C TYR A 199 3.36 1.49 -23.15
N PHE A 200 2.79 0.32 -22.83
CA PHE A 200 1.45 -0.06 -23.28
C PHE A 200 0.31 0.50 -22.43
N THR A 201 0.58 1.12 -21.28
CA THR A 201 -0.44 1.77 -20.48
C THR A 201 -0.90 3.06 -21.16
N GLY A 202 -1.97 3.02 -21.94
CA GLY A 202 -2.50 4.15 -22.70
C GLY A 202 -3.50 5.03 -21.90
N ASP A 203 -4.21 4.47 -20.93
CA ASP A 203 -5.22 5.18 -20.17
C ASP A 203 -4.60 6.16 -19.15
N THR A 204 -5.11 7.40 -19.11
CA THR A 204 -4.57 8.48 -18.26
C THR A 204 -4.70 8.18 -16.76
N GLN A 205 -5.76 7.48 -16.35
CA GLN A 205 -5.93 7.06 -14.97
C GLN A 205 -4.91 6.00 -14.59
N CYS A 206 -4.70 5.03 -15.48
CA CYS A 206 -3.73 3.96 -15.27
C CYS A 206 -2.27 4.47 -15.28
N GLN A 207 -1.98 5.51 -16.08
CA GLN A 207 -0.69 6.23 -16.05
C GLN A 207 -0.36 6.82 -14.68
N ARG A 208 -1.36 7.23 -13.89
CA ARG A 208 -1.12 7.67 -12.50
C ARG A 208 -0.58 6.54 -11.63
N GLY A 209 -1.03 5.29 -11.85
CA GLY A 209 -0.51 4.12 -11.16
C GLY A 209 0.95 3.82 -11.53
N ILE A 210 1.32 3.99 -12.81
CA ILE A 210 2.71 3.90 -13.26
C ILE A 210 3.59 4.94 -12.56
N TYR A 211 3.15 6.21 -12.57
CA TYR A 211 3.87 7.28 -11.89
C TYR A 211 4.02 7.01 -10.39
N TYR A 212 2.94 6.59 -9.72
CA TYR A 212 2.93 6.24 -8.30
C TYR A 212 3.95 5.14 -7.98
N ALA A 213 3.91 4.04 -8.73
CA ALA A 213 4.84 2.93 -8.53
C ALA A 213 6.30 3.37 -8.71
N ASN A 214 6.58 4.19 -9.73
CA ASN A 214 7.92 4.72 -9.97
C ASN A 214 8.40 5.60 -8.80
N GLN A 215 7.56 6.52 -8.30
CA GLN A 215 7.93 7.40 -7.19
C GLN A 215 8.28 6.65 -5.90
N ILE A 216 7.58 5.57 -5.61
CA ILE A 216 7.83 4.75 -4.41
C ILE A 216 9.07 3.87 -4.59
N THR A 217 9.28 3.33 -5.80
CA THR A 217 10.37 2.38 -6.06
C THR A 217 11.67 3.04 -6.55
N GLU A 218 11.70 4.36 -6.78
CA GLU A 218 12.88 5.07 -7.27
C GLU A 218 14.15 4.77 -6.45
N LYS A 219 14.01 4.63 -5.14
CA LYS A 219 15.11 4.30 -4.22
C LYS A 219 15.17 2.83 -3.81
N PHE A 220 14.28 1.99 -4.35
CA PHE A 220 14.24 0.57 -4.01
C PHE A 220 15.46 -0.19 -4.54
N TYR A 221 15.92 0.20 -5.72
CA TYR A 221 17.08 -0.42 -6.38
C TYR A 221 18.42 -0.07 -5.75
N ASP A 222 18.51 1.05 -5.00
CA ASP A 222 19.72 1.45 -4.30
C ASP A 222 20.10 0.49 -3.14
N PHE A 223 19.20 -0.42 -2.77
CA PHE A 223 19.33 -1.34 -1.63
C PHE A 223 19.30 -2.82 -2.02
N LEU A 224 19.13 -3.15 -3.30
CA LEU A 224 19.24 -4.55 -3.75
C LEU A 224 20.73 -4.88 -3.89
N PRO A 225 21.20 -6.00 -3.32
CA PRO A 225 22.56 -6.48 -3.61
C PRO A 225 22.66 -6.86 -5.09
N ASP A 226 23.81 -6.55 -5.70
CA ASP A 226 24.18 -6.95 -7.07
C ASP A 226 24.12 -8.48 -7.26
#